data_5b13ebe14385e5f8ec15fa6020a5b196
#
_entry.id   5b13ebe14385e5f8ec15fa6020a5b196
#
_cell.length_a   1.000
_cell.length_b   1.000
_cell.length_c   1.000
_cell.angle_alpha   90.00
_cell.angle_beta   90.00
_cell.angle_gamma   90.00
#
_symmetry.space_group_name_H-M   'P 1'
#
loop_
_entity.id
_entity.type
_entity.pdbx_description
1 polymer ?
#
loop_
_entity_poly.entity_id
_entity_poly.type
_entity_poly.pdbx_seq_one_letter_code
_entity_poly.pdbx_strand_id
1 'polypeptide(L)'
;GSEKVTFTVTDPEGASAKQVVTFTVKSVNDAPVLKEIPAQKIKEKETFAEIALDKYVEDKDHDFSKLKWTVSGNKELKVQVSGKVAKIVIPNKMWHGEETVTFKVSDAEGASAEVATTFTVESVNDVPEFAKQVQEQAIAEKQQFKTIRLDELVKDADHKN
;
A
#
# COMPACT_ATOMS: atom_id res chain seq x y z
N GLY A 1 -33.51 13.51 1.50
CA GLY A 1 -34.88 13.14 1.16
C GLY A 1 -35.82 14.31 1.16
N SER A 2 -37.01 14.12 0.59
CA SER A 2 -38.06 15.18 0.53
C SER A 2 -39.38 14.59 0.95
N GLU A 3 -40.14 15.38 1.72
CA GLU A 3 -41.49 15.04 2.17
C GLU A 3 -42.46 16.18 1.82
N LYS A 4 -43.68 15.81 1.39
CA LYS A 4 -44.77 16.76 1.12
C LYS A 4 -45.74 16.79 2.29
N VAL A 5 -45.90 17.94 2.89
CA VAL A 5 -46.84 18.19 3.97
C VAL A 5 -47.98 19.04 3.45
N THR A 6 -49.22 18.57 3.66
CA THR A 6 -50.45 19.34 3.31
C THR A 6 -50.96 20.04 4.54
N PHE A 7 -51.00 21.36 4.49
CA PHE A 7 -51.65 22.18 5.49
C PHE A 7 -53.10 22.43 5.04
N THR A 8 -54.04 22.23 5.95
CA THR A 8 -55.45 22.51 5.69
C THR A 8 -55.93 23.46 6.77
N VAL A 9 -56.55 24.55 6.39
CA VAL A 9 -57.28 25.46 7.27
C VAL A 9 -58.77 25.36 6.96
N THR A 10 -59.60 25.32 8.01
CA THR A 10 -61.04 25.21 7.87
C THR A 10 -61.64 26.31 8.73
N ASP A 11 -62.62 27.04 8.20
CA ASP A 11 -63.38 28.03 8.93
C ASP A 11 -64.52 27.39 9.80
N PRO A 12 -65.13 28.13 10.67
CA PRO A 12 -66.22 27.61 11.50
C PRO A 12 -67.47 27.12 10.72
N GLU A 13 -67.64 27.61 9.50
CA GLU A 13 -68.72 27.25 8.58
C GLU A 13 -68.40 25.99 7.74
N GLY A 14 -67.17 25.45 7.88
CA GLY A 14 -66.71 24.21 7.23
C GLY A 14 -66.06 24.39 5.87
N ALA A 15 -65.90 25.62 5.36
CA ALA A 15 -65.11 25.86 4.15
C ALA A 15 -63.60 25.69 4.45
N SER A 16 -62.82 25.06 3.53
CA SER A 16 -61.45 24.77 3.75
C SER A 16 -60.53 25.14 2.57
N ALA A 17 -59.32 25.58 2.91
CA ALA A 17 -58.21 25.78 1.95
C ALA A 17 -57.06 24.85 2.27
N LYS A 18 -56.34 24.41 1.26
CA LYS A 18 -55.20 23.52 1.38
C LYS A 18 -53.99 24.11 0.71
N GLN A 19 -52.80 23.92 1.34
CA GLN A 19 -51.50 24.24 0.74
C GLN A 19 -50.56 23.07 0.94
N VAL A 20 -49.90 22.67 -0.12
CA VAL A 20 -48.86 21.62 -0.08
C VAL A 20 -47.49 22.29 -0.05
N VAL A 21 -46.66 21.94 0.93
CA VAL A 21 -45.28 22.42 1.06
C VAL A 21 -44.36 21.22 1.02
N THR A 22 -43.27 21.33 0.26
CA THR A 22 -42.24 20.32 0.21
C THR A 22 -41.09 20.72 1.13
N PHE A 23 -40.78 19.87 2.10
CA PHE A 23 -39.58 19.97 2.94
C PHE A 23 -38.52 19.06 2.39
N THR A 24 -37.29 19.59 2.16
CA THR A 24 -36.18 18.83 1.59
C THR A 24 -35.00 18.91 2.52
N VAL A 25 -34.47 17.72 2.89
CA VAL A 25 -33.19 17.58 3.55
C VAL A 25 -32.19 17.15 2.50
N LYS A 26 -31.20 18.00 2.22
CA LYS A 26 -30.10 17.67 1.31
C LYS A 26 -29.05 16.86 2.06
N SER A 27 -28.53 15.82 1.43
CA SER A 27 -27.35 15.12 1.95
C SER A 27 -26.14 16.04 1.91
N VAL A 28 -25.30 15.91 2.89
CA VAL A 28 -23.97 16.52 2.95
C VAL A 28 -22.97 15.37 2.87
N ASN A 29 -21.98 15.48 2.02
CA ASN A 29 -20.96 14.46 1.85
C ASN A 29 -20.10 14.33 3.11
N ASP A 30 -19.94 13.12 3.60
CA ASP A 30 -18.98 12.75 4.64
C ASP A 30 -17.67 12.28 3.96
N ALA A 31 -16.52 12.59 4.55
CA ALA A 31 -15.25 12.07 4.05
C ALA A 31 -15.10 10.57 4.38
N PRO A 32 -14.40 9.80 3.54
CA PRO A 32 -14.07 8.42 3.88
C PRO A 32 -13.24 8.35 5.16
N VAL A 33 -13.45 7.29 5.92
CA VAL A 33 -12.71 7.01 7.17
C VAL A 33 -11.78 5.82 6.93
N LEU A 34 -10.47 6.03 7.15
CA LEU A 34 -9.48 4.96 7.10
C LEU A 34 -9.17 4.42 8.48
N LYS A 35 -9.17 3.09 8.58
CA LYS A 35 -8.60 2.35 9.71
C LYS A 35 -7.10 2.15 9.51
N GLU A 36 -6.39 1.92 10.59
CA GLU A 36 -4.98 1.57 10.54
C GLU A 36 -4.74 0.30 9.71
N ILE A 37 -3.83 0.37 8.75
CA ILE A 37 -3.35 -0.80 7.99
C ILE A 37 -2.12 -1.33 8.75
N PRO A 38 -2.13 -2.60 9.18
CA PRO A 38 -1.04 -3.16 9.98
C PRO A 38 0.30 -3.12 9.25
N ALA A 39 1.35 -2.76 9.97
CA ALA A 39 2.72 -2.90 9.49
C ALA A 39 3.05 -4.36 9.16
N GLN A 40 3.89 -4.57 8.17
CA GLN A 40 4.34 -5.90 7.77
C GLN A 40 5.85 -6.00 7.82
N LYS A 41 6.33 -7.15 8.29
CA LYS A 41 7.74 -7.47 8.40
C LYS A 41 7.99 -8.86 7.81
N ILE A 42 8.94 -8.96 6.90
CA ILE A 42 9.34 -10.18 6.20
C ILE A 42 10.86 -10.26 6.13
N LYS A 43 11.37 -11.40 5.73
CA LYS A 43 12.78 -11.59 5.39
C LYS A 43 13.01 -11.36 3.89
N GLU A 44 14.26 -11.12 3.51
CA GLU A 44 14.67 -11.11 2.11
C GLU A 44 14.17 -12.36 1.36
N LYS A 45 13.85 -12.19 0.09
CA LYS A 45 13.33 -13.25 -0.80
C LYS A 45 11.89 -13.70 -0.49
N GLU A 46 11.28 -13.22 0.61
CA GLU A 46 9.85 -13.42 0.90
C GLU A 46 8.98 -12.35 0.22
N THR A 47 7.67 -12.47 0.37
CA THR A 47 6.69 -11.54 -0.20
C THR A 47 5.73 -11.04 0.87
N PHE A 48 5.41 -9.76 0.85
CA PHE A 48 4.39 -9.18 1.72
C PHE A 48 3.00 -9.77 1.44
N ALA A 49 2.19 -9.87 2.49
CA ALA A 49 0.79 -10.24 2.36
C ALA A 49 0.02 -9.15 1.60
N GLU A 50 -0.92 -9.55 0.77
CA GLU A 50 -1.81 -8.64 0.08
C GLU A 50 -2.75 -7.94 1.08
N ILE A 51 -3.04 -6.66 0.82
CA ILE A 51 -3.88 -5.83 1.68
C ILE A 51 -5.25 -5.69 1.03
N ALA A 52 -6.28 -6.24 1.68
CA ALA A 52 -7.66 -6.06 1.27
C ALA A 52 -8.16 -4.68 1.72
N LEU A 53 -8.06 -3.68 0.85
CA LEU A 53 -8.33 -2.27 1.14
C LEU A 53 -9.75 -2.00 1.61
N ASP A 54 -10.73 -2.79 1.15
CA ASP A 54 -12.13 -2.68 1.56
C ASP A 54 -12.38 -3.01 3.03
N LYS A 55 -11.43 -3.65 3.71
CA LYS A 55 -11.49 -3.90 5.16
C LYS A 55 -11.05 -2.69 6.00
N TYR A 56 -10.35 -1.75 5.39
CA TYR A 56 -9.71 -0.62 6.07
C TYR A 56 -10.35 0.72 5.76
N VAL A 57 -11.40 0.76 4.93
CA VAL A 57 -12.11 2.00 4.58
C VAL A 57 -13.60 1.85 4.80
N GLU A 58 -14.22 2.91 5.31
CA GLU A 58 -15.66 3.08 5.42
C GLU A 58 -16.03 4.47 4.89
N ASP A 59 -17.10 4.55 4.10
CA ASP A 59 -17.68 5.78 3.61
C ASP A 59 -19.19 5.66 3.73
N LYS A 60 -19.86 6.70 4.23
CA LYS A 60 -21.30 6.68 4.47
C LYS A 60 -22.12 6.94 3.21
N ASP A 61 -21.55 7.68 2.27
CA ASP A 61 -22.22 8.17 1.08
C ASP A 61 -21.85 7.36 -0.17
N HIS A 62 -20.70 6.67 -0.13
CA HIS A 62 -20.12 6.00 -1.30
C HIS A 62 -19.74 4.54 -1.04
N ASP A 63 -20.09 3.70 -2.00
CA ASP A 63 -19.55 2.34 -2.07
C ASP A 63 -18.06 2.36 -2.44
N PHE A 64 -17.31 1.32 -2.04
CA PHE A 64 -15.89 1.17 -2.34
C PHE A 64 -15.53 1.42 -3.83
N SER A 65 -16.43 1.06 -4.75
CA SER A 65 -16.21 1.22 -6.20
C SER A 65 -16.12 2.68 -6.66
N LYS A 66 -16.56 3.63 -5.84
CA LYS A 66 -16.52 5.07 -6.08
C LYS A 66 -15.30 5.73 -5.44
N LEU A 67 -14.58 5.01 -4.59
CA LEU A 67 -13.41 5.49 -3.89
C LEU A 67 -12.16 5.34 -4.77
N LYS A 68 -11.34 6.38 -4.82
CA LYS A 68 -10.08 6.42 -5.57
C LYS A 68 -8.91 6.33 -4.61
N TRP A 69 -8.04 5.34 -4.83
CA TRP A 69 -6.84 5.15 -4.05
C TRP A 69 -5.61 5.72 -4.74
N THR A 70 -4.75 6.33 -3.95
CA THR A 70 -3.41 6.78 -4.35
C THR A 70 -2.41 6.39 -3.27
N VAL A 71 -1.15 6.21 -3.68
CA VAL A 71 -0.08 5.75 -2.80
C VAL A 71 1.13 6.65 -2.98
N SER A 72 1.83 6.93 -1.88
CA SER A 72 3.05 7.74 -1.88
C SER A 72 4.03 7.27 -0.78
N GLY A 73 5.24 7.84 -0.77
CA GLY A 73 6.28 7.53 0.22
C GLY A 73 7.19 6.36 -0.16
N ASN A 74 6.75 5.47 -1.05
CA ASN A 74 7.55 4.34 -1.52
C ASN A 74 8.68 4.80 -2.46
N LYS A 75 9.87 4.21 -2.30
CA LYS A 75 11.07 4.46 -3.12
C LYS A 75 11.56 3.17 -3.77
N GLU A 76 11.94 2.20 -2.95
CA GLU A 76 12.42 0.89 -3.37
C GLU A 76 11.28 -0.10 -3.57
N LEU A 77 10.23 0.01 -2.77
CA LEU A 77 9.03 -0.80 -2.90
C LEU A 77 8.12 -0.27 -4.01
N LYS A 78 7.43 -1.15 -4.70
CA LYS A 78 6.36 -0.80 -5.63
C LYS A 78 5.01 -1.24 -5.08
N VAL A 79 4.05 -0.33 -5.07
CA VAL A 79 2.68 -0.63 -4.65
C VAL A 79 1.78 -0.67 -5.88
N GLN A 80 1.10 -1.79 -6.05
CA GLN A 80 0.13 -2.00 -7.12
C GLN A 80 -1.26 -2.12 -6.51
N VAL A 81 -2.15 -1.18 -6.83
CA VAL A 81 -3.55 -1.23 -6.41
C VAL A 81 -4.39 -1.74 -7.57
N SER A 82 -5.10 -2.83 -7.38
CA SER A 82 -5.99 -3.42 -8.36
C SER A 82 -7.32 -3.82 -7.69
N GLY A 83 -8.40 -3.15 -8.09
CA GLY A 83 -9.69 -3.33 -7.44
C GLY A 83 -9.60 -3.05 -5.94
N LYS A 84 -9.93 -4.06 -5.13
CA LYS A 84 -9.94 -3.96 -3.66
C LYS A 84 -8.61 -4.35 -2.99
N VAL A 85 -7.58 -4.67 -3.76
CA VAL A 85 -6.33 -5.24 -3.24
C VAL A 85 -5.16 -4.33 -3.55
N ALA A 86 -4.32 -4.08 -2.53
CA ALA A 86 -3.00 -3.52 -2.71
C ALA A 86 -1.94 -4.62 -2.52
N LYS A 87 -1.02 -4.71 -3.47
CA LYS A 87 0.11 -5.63 -3.48
C LYS A 87 1.40 -4.85 -3.37
N ILE A 88 2.23 -5.21 -2.40
CA ILE A 88 3.54 -4.63 -2.20
C ILE A 88 4.57 -5.53 -2.88
N VAL A 89 5.33 -4.97 -3.80
CA VAL A 89 6.34 -5.69 -4.59
C VAL A 89 7.72 -5.15 -4.28
N ILE A 90 8.67 -6.04 -4.06
CA ILE A 90 10.09 -5.75 -3.89
C ILE A 90 10.79 -6.01 -5.23
N PRO A 91 11.13 -4.97 -6.01
CA PRO A 91 11.76 -5.16 -7.33
C PRO A 91 13.16 -5.77 -7.24
N ASN A 92 13.93 -5.34 -6.27
CA ASN A 92 15.25 -5.91 -5.96
C ASN A 92 15.12 -6.89 -4.79
N LYS A 93 15.20 -8.19 -5.07
CA LYS A 93 15.04 -9.26 -4.08
C LYS A 93 16.11 -9.29 -2.98
N MET A 94 17.22 -8.59 -3.19
CA MET A 94 18.32 -8.43 -2.22
C MET A 94 18.19 -7.12 -1.43
N TRP A 95 17.10 -6.37 -1.64
CA TRP A 95 16.85 -5.17 -0.87
C TRP A 95 16.33 -5.52 0.52
N HIS A 96 16.94 -4.93 1.51
CA HIS A 96 16.50 -4.94 2.91
C HIS A 96 16.44 -3.51 3.43
N GLY A 97 15.60 -3.28 4.41
CA GLY A 97 15.37 -1.95 4.96
C GLY A 97 13.92 -1.75 5.37
N GLU A 98 13.57 -0.50 5.57
CA GLU A 98 12.25 -0.09 6.00
C GLU A 98 11.74 1.07 5.14
N GLU A 99 10.50 0.99 4.71
CA GLU A 99 9.80 2.07 4.04
C GLU A 99 8.42 2.30 4.63
N THR A 100 8.08 3.57 4.82
CA THR A 100 6.72 3.98 5.17
C THR A 100 5.98 4.39 3.92
N VAL A 101 4.87 3.72 3.68
CA VAL A 101 3.97 3.95 2.54
C VAL A 101 2.71 4.61 3.05
N THR A 102 2.32 5.73 2.44
CA THR A 102 1.08 6.42 2.74
C THR A 102 0.00 6.03 1.72
N PHE A 103 -1.07 5.45 2.22
CA PHE A 103 -2.29 5.17 1.47
C PHE A 103 -3.26 6.31 1.65
N LYS A 104 -3.74 6.88 0.55
CA LYS A 104 -4.77 7.92 0.54
C LYS A 104 -5.96 7.45 -0.27
N VAL A 105 -7.15 7.64 0.29
CA VAL A 105 -8.42 7.40 -0.38
C VAL A 105 -9.17 8.72 -0.54
N SER A 106 -9.85 8.89 -1.67
CA SER A 106 -10.71 10.05 -1.94
C SER A 106 -12.05 9.56 -2.48
N ASP A 107 -13.12 10.25 -2.08
CA ASP A 107 -14.45 10.05 -2.62
C ASP A 107 -14.66 10.80 -3.96
N ALA A 108 -15.89 10.75 -4.49
CA ALA A 108 -16.25 11.41 -5.74
C ALA A 108 -16.31 12.94 -5.64
N GLU A 109 -16.62 13.48 -4.47
CA GLU A 109 -16.69 14.91 -4.15
C GLU A 109 -15.31 15.49 -3.79
N GLY A 110 -14.27 14.67 -3.63
CA GLY A 110 -12.91 15.07 -3.37
C GLY A 110 -12.51 15.13 -1.90
N ALA A 111 -13.40 14.75 -0.96
CA ALA A 111 -13.01 14.57 0.42
C ALA A 111 -12.11 13.33 0.55
N SER A 112 -11.17 13.32 1.49
CA SER A 112 -10.16 12.27 1.54
C SER A 112 -9.64 12.00 2.94
N ALA A 113 -9.13 10.78 3.11
CA ALA A 113 -8.38 10.35 4.31
C ALA A 113 -7.08 9.67 3.89
N GLU A 114 -6.10 9.66 4.81
CA GLU A 114 -4.83 8.98 4.58
C GLU A 114 -4.35 8.24 5.82
N VAL A 115 -3.59 7.18 5.61
CA VAL A 115 -2.93 6.38 6.65
C VAL A 115 -1.56 5.93 6.18
N ALA A 116 -0.57 6.02 7.05
CA ALA A 116 0.79 5.55 6.81
C ALA A 116 0.99 4.16 7.40
N THR A 117 1.69 3.30 6.66
CA THR A 117 2.00 1.92 7.07
C THR A 117 3.45 1.61 6.76
N THR A 118 4.12 0.93 7.68
CA THR A 118 5.54 0.57 7.55
C THR A 118 5.70 -0.86 7.04
N PHE A 119 6.59 -1.03 6.07
CA PHE A 119 7.00 -2.31 5.50
C PHE A 119 8.50 -2.52 5.74
N THR A 120 8.84 -3.60 6.42
CA THR A 120 10.22 -3.93 6.78
C THR A 120 10.64 -5.23 6.10
N VAL A 121 11.82 -5.21 5.46
CA VAL A 121 12.49 -6.41 4.94
C VAL A 121 13.79 -6.59 5.74
N GLU A 122 13.88 -7.72 6.45
CA GLU A 122 15.09 -8.08 7.19
C GLU A 122 16.10 -8.74 6.28
N SER A 123 17.36 -8.35 6.40
CA SER A 123 18.46 -9.02 5.74
C SER A 123 18.60 -10.47 6.20
N VAL A 124 18.94 -11.35 5.28
CA VAL A 124 19.28 -12.74 5.54
C VAL A 124 20.67 -12.98 4.97
N ASN A 125 21.61 -13.39 5.82
CA ASN A 125 22.96 -13.67 5.39
C ASN A 125 23.00 -14.76 4.31
N ASP A 126 23.58 -14.45 3.17
CA ASP A 126 23.88 -15.40 2.11
C ASP A 126 25.29 -15.99 2.31
N VAL A 127 25.49 -17.20 1.88
CA VAL A 127 26.82 -17.82 1.94
C VAL A 127 27.70 -17.29 0.80
N PRO A 128 29.01 -17.04 1.05
CA PRO A 128 29.91 -16.63 -0.01
C PRO A 128 30.06 -17.74 -1.06
N GLU A 129 30.20 -17.33 -2.31
CA GLU A 129 30.34 -18.22 -3.45
C GLU A 129 31.63 -17.96 -4.22
N PHE A 130 32.24 -19.01 -4.74
CA PHE A 130 33.33 -18.84 -5.71
C PHE A 130 32.78 -18.39 -7.06
N ALA A 131 33.00 -17.13 -7.41
CA ALA A 131 32.62 -16.57 -8.71
C ALA A 131 33.49 -17.10 -9.86
N LYS A 132 34.69 -17.57 -9.55
CA LYS A 132 35.65 -18.18 -10.50
C LYS A 132 36.34 -19.36 -9.82
N GLN A 133 36.70 -20.36 -10.61
CA GLN A 133 37.51 -21.46 -10.11
C GLN A 133 38.95 -21.02 -9.86
N VAL A 134 39.52 -21.53 -8.79
CA VAL A 134 40.97 -21.45 -8.57
C VAL A 134 41.65 -22.28 -9.65
N GLN A 135 42.56 -21.68 -10.43
CA GLN A 135 43.27 -22.38 -11.50
C GLN A 135 44.37 -23.27 -10.93
N GLU A 136 44.46 -24.46 -11.46
CA GLU A 136 45.60 -25.33 -11.17
C GLU A 136 46.92 -24.67 -11.59
N GLN A 137 47.94 -24.88 -10.79
CA GLN A 137 49.29 -24.40 -11.09
C GLN A 137 50.27 -25.56 -10.99
N ALA A 138 51.02 -25.77 -12.05
CA ALA A 138 52.16 -26.70 -12.11
C ALA A 138 53.45 -25.92 -12.34
N ILE A 139 54.46 -26.19 -11.55
CA ILE A 139 55.76 -25.52 -11.63
C ILE A 139 56.88 -26.55 -11.59
N ALA A 140 58.05 -26.18 -12.13
CA ALA A 140 59.25 -26.96 -11.97
C ALA A 140 59.87 -26.78 -10.57
N GLU A 141 60.74 -27.68 -10.18
CA GLU A 141 61.54 -27.56 -8.95
C GLU A 141 62.23 -26.19 -8.85
N LYS A 142 62.28 -25.65 -7.63
CA LYS A 142 62.89 -24.33 -7.30
C LYS A 142 62.18 -23.10 -7.86
N GLN A 143 60.98 -23.21 -8.46
CA GLN A 143 60.10 -22.10 -8.84
C GLN A 143 59.07 -21.83 -7.77
N GLN A 144 58.42 -20.66 -7.85
CA GLN A 144 57.35 -20.26 -6.93
C GLN A 144 55.99 -20.26 -7.65
N PHE A 145 54.95 -20.73 -6.96
CA PHE A 145 53.58 -20.59 -7.42
C PHE A 145 53.19 -19.13 -7.54
N LYS A 146 52.33 -18.85 -8.50
CA LYS A 146 51.71 -17.51 -8.62
C LYS A 146 50.80 -17.26 -7.45
N THR A 147 50.82 -16.03 -6.94
CA THR A 147 49.89 -15.59 -5.90
C THR A 147 48.46 -15.73 -6.39
N ILE A 148 47.59 -16.30 -5.55
CA ILE A 148 46.17 -16.40 -5.79
C ILE A 148 45.49 -15.30 -4.96
N ARG A 149 44.79 -14.43 -5.66
CA ARG A 149 44.01 -13.34 -5.03
C ARG A 149 42.59 -13.83 -4.78
N LEU A 150 42.29 -14.21 -3.54
CA LEU A 150 41.02 -14.79 -3.17
C LEU A 150 39.87 -13.76 -3.22
N ASP A 151 40.16 -12.49 -2.97
CA ASP A 151 39.28 -11.36 -3.09
C ASP A 151 38.66 -11.19 -4.50
N GLU A 152 39.41 -11.64 -5.53
CA GLU A 152 38.94 -11.62 -6.92
C GLU A 152 38.14 -12.87 -7.34
N LEU A 153 38.13 -13.89 -6.50
CA LEU A 153 37.52 -15.19 -6.78
C LEU A 153 36.22 -15.43 -6.04
N VAL A 154 35.97 -14.68 -4.96
CA VAL A 154 34.81 -14.86 -4.09
C VAL A 154 33.83 -13.72 -4.29
N LYS A 155 32.55 -14.03 -4.22
CA LYS A 155 31.45 -13.07 -4.13
C LYS A 155 30.62 -13.37 -2.91
N ASP A 156 30.21 -12.33 -2.24
CA ASP A 156 29.24 -12.36 -1.17
C ASP A 156 28.13 -11.34 -1.48
N ALA A 157 26.87 -11.75 -1.32
CA ALA A 157 25.75 -10.89 -1.66
C ALA A 157 25.54 -9.79 -0.62
N ASP A 158 25.89 -10.06 0.63
CA ASP A 158 25.67 -9.19 1.77
C ASP A 158 26.88 -8.31 2.09
N HIS A 159 28.07 -8.76 1.68
CA HIS A 159 29.33 -8.12 1.98
C HIS A 159 30.08 -7.76 0.69
N LYS A 160 30.46 -6.50 0.56
CA LYS A 160 31.38 -6.05 -0.50
C LYS A 160 32.81 -6.42 -0.07
N ASN A 161 33.48 -7.20 -0.91
CA ASN A 161 34.93 -7.49 -0.76
C ASN A 161 35.78 -6.23 -0.98
#